data_a10fa8aa559dec135b95eb0db01684b8
#
_entry.id   a10fa8aa559dec135b95eb0db01684b8
#
_cell.length_a   1.000
_cell.length_b   1.000
_cell.length_c   1.000
_cell.angle_alpha   90.00
_cell.angle_beta   90.00
_cell.angle_gamma   90.00
#
_symmetry.space_group_name_H-M   'P 1'
#
loop_
_entity.id
_entity.type
_entity.pdbx_description
1 polymer ?
#
loop_
_entity_poly.entity_id
_entity_poly.type
_entity_poly.pdbx_seq_one_letter_code
_entity_poly.pdbx_strand_id
1 'polypeptide(L)'
;LNKVGTEIPYYDSYISKKSLQIPQKDSVLGAGVGGVYGPYVDGRNFTIAKILGVKQWPDSASFRHILIATVNPQNGQQVRTDSAAKKLADSISLAVKGGASFEEMVTKYSDDAGSKTNGGKYEMFPQAKMVPSINDFSFDNPVGTKSVVKSDFGYHYIEILKQTPKGPAY
;
A
#
# COMPACT_ATOMS: atom_id res chain seq x y z
N LEU A 1 -6.72 5.29 16.60
CA LEU A 1 -6.34 4.73 17.91
C LEU A 1 -4.96 5.16 18.40
N ASN A 2 -4.17 5.87 17.58
CA ASN A 2 -2.90 6.43 18.04
C ASN A 2 -3.16 7.57 19.00
N LYS A 3 -2.84 7.35 20.28
CA LYS A 3 -2.84 8.41 21.29
C LYS A 3 -1.47 9.12 21.28
N VAL A 4 -1.45 10.36 21.74
CA VAL A 4 -0.21 11.10 21.96
C VAL A 4 0.73 10.24 22.83
N GLY A 5 1.94 9.97 22.34
CA GLY A 5 2.94 9.14 23.03
C GLY A 5 3.02 7.67 22.59
N THR A 6 2.26 7.22 21.56
CA THR A 6 2.47 5.89 20.96
C THR A 6 3.70 5.88 20.07
N GLU A 7 4.72 5.11 20.41
CA GLU A 7 5.95 4.94 19.60
C GLU A 7 5.71 4.09 18.35
N ILE A 8 4.69 3.21 18.37
CA ILE A 8 4.34 2.33 17.25
C ILE A 8 3.03 2.82 16.65
N PRO A 9 3.02 3.28 15.38
CA PRO A 9 1.80 3.72 14.73
C PRO A 9 0.86 2.54 14.46
N TYR A 10 -0.45 2.78 14.60
CA TYR A 10 -1.47 1.82 14.17
C TYR A 10 -1.45 1.69 12.64
N TYR A 11 -1.32 0.47 12.16
CA TYR A 11 -1.42 0.15 10.74
C TYR A 11 -2.85 -0.28 10.41
N ASP A 12 -3.60 0.59 9.73
CA ASP A 12 -5.01 0.36 9.38
C ASP A 12 -5.11 -0.35 8.03
N SER A 13 -4.75 -1.62 8.00
CA SER A 13 -4.92 -2.49 6.83
C SER A 13 -4.89 -3.96 7.25
N TYR A 14 -5.28 -4.84 6.32
CA TYR A 14 -5.23 -6.28 6.52
C TYR A 14 -3.81 -6.82 6.29
N ILE A 15 -3.48 -7.91 6.99
CA ILE A 15 -2.19 -8.60 6.85
C ILE A 15 -2.41 -10.11 6.74
N SER A 16 -1.71 -10.77 5.84
CA SER A 16 -1.81 -12.23 5.71
C SER A 16 -1.18 -12.95 6.92
N LYS A 17 -1.67 -14.16 7.19
CA LYS A 17 -1.07 -15.02 8.23
C LYS A 17 0.43 -15.22 8.02
N LYS A 18 0.91 -15.28 6.77
CA LYS A 18 2.34 -15.45 6.46
C LYS A 18 3.15 -14.19 6.82
N SER A 19 2.62 -13.01 6.51
CA SER A 19 3.29 -11.74 6.74
C SER A 19 3.21 -11.25 8.19
N LEU A 20 2.25 -11.78 8.98
CA LEU A 20 2.11 -11.44 10.39
C LEU A 20 3.25 -12.03 11.22
N GLN A 21 4.13 -11.18 11.72
CA GLN A 21 5.32 -11.55 12.49
C GLN A 21 5.13 -11.21 13.97
N ILE A 22 4.32 -12.00 14.68
CA ILE A 22 4.11 -11.87 16.13
C ILE A 22 4.31 -13.22 16.83
N PRO A 23 4.80 -13.26 18.07
CA PRO A 23 5.12 -14.50 18.79
C PRO A 23 3.92 -15.45 18.96
N GLN A 24 2.75 -14.89 19.21
CA GLN A 24 1.52 -15.65 19.52
C GLN A 24 0.55 -15.70 18.32
N LYS A 25 1.08 -15.72 17.11
CA LYS A 25 0.29 -15.61 15.86
C LYS A 25 -0.92 -16.56 15.83
N ASP A 26 -0.71 -17.85 16.05
CA ASP A 26 -1.78 -18.83 15.93
C ASP A 26 -2.86 -18.64 17.01
N SER A 27 -2.47 -18.28 18.22
CA SER A 27 -3.40 -17.99 19.32
C SER A 27 -4.21 -16.72 19.06
N VAL A 28 -3.56 -15.67 18.56
CA VAL A 28 -4.23 -14.42 18.16
C VAL A 28 -5.26 -14.67 17.07
N LEU A 29 -4.85 -15.37 16.00
CA LEU A 29 -5.75 -15.65 14.86
C LEU A 29 -6.85 -16.64 15.24
N GLY A 30 -6.59 -17.56 16.18
CA GLY A 30 -7.57 -18.49 16.74
C GLY A 30 -8.68 -17.85 17.56
N ALA A 31 -8.52 -16.60 18.02
CA ALA A 31 -9.56 -15.87 18.73
C ALA A 31 -10.79 -15.51 17.86
N GLY A 32 -10.62 -15.55 16.52
CA GLY A 32 -11.67 -15.24 15.57
C GLY A 32 -12.06 -13.75 15.50
N VAL A 33 -12.93 -13.41 14.54
CA VAL A 33 -13.40 -12.02 14.36
C VAL A 33 -14.14 -11.54 15.61
N GLY A 34 -13.76 -10.36 16.09
CA GLY A 34 -14.26 -9.77 17.34
C GLY A 34 -13.54 -10.28 18.61
N GLY A 35 -12.81 -11.39 18.49
CA GLY A 35 -12.04 -11.97 19.59
C GLY A 35 -10.85 -11.11 20.00
N VAL A 36 -10.52 -11.20 21.30
CA VAL A 36 -9.38 -10.51 21.93
C VAL A 36 -8.45 -11.55 22.50
N TYR A 37 -7.16 -11.43 22.23
CA TYR A 37 -6.10 -12.27 22.78
C TYR A 37 -5.06 -11.42 23.50
N GLY A 38 -4.67 -11.85 24.67
CA GLY A 38 -3.65 -11.17 25.49
C GLY A 38 -4.09 -10.85 26.91
N PRO A 39 -3.25 -10.17 27.69
CA PRO A 39 -1.95 -9.63 27.26
C PRO A 39 -0.88 -10.73 27.03
N TYR A 40 -0.03 -10.54 26.03
CA TYR A 40 1.13 -11.39 25.77
C TYR A 40 2.39 -10.54 25.57
N VAL A 41 3.56 -11.15 25.74
CA VAL A 41 4.84 -10.43 25.55
C VAL A 41 5.22 -10.44 24.08
N ASP A 42 5.50 -9.27 23.54
CA ASP A 42 6.04 -9.05 22.20
C ASP A 42 7.26 -8.13 22.30
N GLY A 43 8.43 -8.71 22.22
CA GLY A 43 9.69 -8.04 22.52
C GLY A 43 9.73 -7.51 23.96
N ARG A 44 9.71 -6.19 24.12
CA ARG A 44 9.68 -5.50 25.43
C ARG A 44 8.29 -5.01 25.84
N ASN A 45 7.27 -5.30 25.03
CA ASN A 45 5.93 -4.78 25.23
C ASN A 45 4.95 -5.85 25.69
N PHE A 46 3.97 -5.45 26.51
CA PHE A 46 2.76 -6.20 26.73
C PHE A 46 1.71 -5.80 25.71
N THR A 47 1.27 -6.77 24.91
CA THR A 47 0.40 -6.55 23.76
C THR A 47 -0.94 -7.23 23.94
N ILE A 48 -2.01 -6.54 23.54
CA ILE A 48 -3.35 -7.10 23.40
C ILE A 48 -3.73 -6.98 21.92
N ALA A 49 -4.17 -8.08 21.32
CA ALA A 49 -4.61 -8.14 19.94
C ALA A 49 -6.11 -8.38 19.84
N LYS A 50 -6.76 -7.71 18.89
CA LYS A 50 -8.19 -7.94 18.56
C LYS A 50 -8.31 -8.11 17.05
N ILE A 51 -8.97 -9.20 16.62
CA ILE A 51 -9.29 -9.43 15.21
C ILE A 51 -10.51 -8.59 14.83
N LEU A 52 -10.35 -7.64 13.92
CA LEU A 52 -11.41 -6.74 13.47
C LEU A 52 -12.17 -7.28 12.27
N GLY A 53 -11.51 -8.08 11.42
CA GLY A 53 -12.12 -8.66 10.23
C GLY A 53 -11.19 -9.66 9.55
N VAL A 54 -11.73 -10.37 8.57
CA VAL A 54 -10.98 -11.29 7.70
C VAL A 54 -11.37 -11.03 6.25
N LYS A 55 -10.39 -10.91 5.36
CA LYS A 55 -10.57 -10.81 3.92
C LYS A 55 -9.84 -11.93 3.18
N GLN A 56 -10.25 -12.21 1.96
CA GLN A 56 -9.51 -13.06 1.03
C GLN A 56 -8.63 -12.19 0.14
N TRP A 57 -7.35 -12.09 0.51
CA TRP A 57 -6.35 -11.29 -0.19
C TRP A 57 -5.19 -12.13 -0.74
N PRO A 58 -4.52 -11.68 -1.81
CA PRO A 58 -3.23 -12.25 -2.19
C PRO A 58 -2.20 -12.09 -1.08
N ASP A 59 -1.24 -13.00 -0.95
CA ASP A 59 -0.11 -12.84 -0.03
C ASP A 59 0.88 -11.76 -0.52
N SER A 60 1.00 -11.63 -1.83
CA SER A 60 1.92 -10.68 -2.48
C SER A 60 1.34 -10.14 -3.78
N ALA A 61 1.73 -8.94 -4.13
CA ALA A 61 1.36 -8.26 -5.37
C ALA A 61 2.54 -7.56 -6.00
N SER A 62 2.45 -7.25 -7.30
CA SER A 62 3.34 -6.33 -8.00
C SER A 62 2.54 -5.31 -8.78
N PHE A 63 3.07 -4.12 -8.93
CA PHE A 63 2.46 -3.05 -9.70
C PHE A 63 3.50 -2.22 -10.46
N ARG A 64 3.02 -1.37 -11.36
CA ARG A 64 3.79 -0.22 -11.86
C ARG A 64 3.03 1.06 -11.59
N HIS A 65 3.73 2.15 -11.39
CA HIS A 65 3.08 3.44 -11.11
C HIS A 65 3.81 4.63 -11.72
N ILE A 66 3.08 5.74 -11.76
CA ILE A 66 3.58 7.08 -12.04
C ILE A 66 3.25 7.92 -10.82
N LEU A 67 4.26 8.35 -10.07
CA LEU A 67 4.08 9.23 -8.92
C LEU A 67 4.08 10.69 -9.38
N ILE A 68 3.03 11.42 -9.06
CA ILE A 68 2.96 12.88 -9.15
C ILE A 68 2.98 13.42 -7.73
N ALA A 69 4.18 13.75 -7.27
CA ALA A 69 4.41 14.13 -5.89
C ALA A 69 3.84 15.52 -5.57
N THR A 70 3.24 15.65 -4.40
CA THR A 70 2.93 16.92 -3.74
C THR A 70 4.05 17.36 -2.82
N VAL A 71 4.73 16.37 -2.23
CA VAL A 71 5.92 16.57 -1.40
C VAL A 71 7.06 15.71 -1.91
N ASN A 72 8.28 16.22 -1.81
CA ASN A 72 9.48 15.46 -2.17
C ASN A 72 9.68 14.33 -1.14
N PRO A 73 9.73 13.04 -1.57
CA PRO A 73 9.85 11.91 -0.65
C PRO A 73 11.15 11.90 0.19
N GLN A 74 12.21 12.58 -0.27
CA GLN A 74 13.52 12.59 0.41
C GLN A 74 13.64 13.67 1.47
N ASN A 75 12.98 14.83 1.31
CA ASN A 75 13.17 15.96 2.22
C ASN A 75 11.85 16.57 2.73
N GLY A 76 10.70 16.05 2.32
CA GLY A 76 9.37 16.51 2.74
C GLY A 76 8.97 17.91 2.25
N GLN A 77 9.74 18.53 1.38
CA GLN A 77 9.41 19.85 0.84
C GLN A 77 8.24 19.77 -0.15
N GLN A 78 7.35 20.73 -0.09
CA GLN A 78 6.25 20.85 -1.06
C GLN A 78 6.79 21.15 -2.47
N VAL A 79 6.46 20.33 -3.45
CA VAL A 79 6.86 20.48 -4.86
C VAL A 79 5.70 20.86 -5.78
N ARG A 80 4.47 20.53 -5.39
CA ARG A 80 3.22 20.89 -6.10
C ARG A 80 2.08 21.09 -5.11
N THR A 81 1.08 21.88 -5.51
CA THR A 81 -0.19 21.90 -4.79
C THR A 81 -0.95 20.60 -5.03
N ASP A 82 -1.81 20.22 -4.11
CA ASP A 82 -2.65 19.01 -4.22
C ASP A 82 -3.50 19.04 -5.51
N SER A 83 -4.12 20.18 -5.81
CA SER A 83 -4.93 20.36 -7.01
C SER A 83 -4.13 20.19 -8.30
N ALA A 84 -2.91 20.75 -8.38
CA ALA A 84 -2.06 20.63 -9.55
C ALA A 84 -1.60 19.18 -9.77
N ALA A 85 -1.20 18.48 -8.69
CA ALA A 85 -0.81 17.08 -8.74
C ALA A 85 -1.97 16.18 -9.19
N LYS A 86 -3.16 16.39 -8.63
CA LYS A 86 -4.37 15.64 -9.03
C LYS A 86 -4.70 15.83 -10.50
N LYS A 87 -4.76 17.07 -10.98
CA LYS A 87 -5.06 17.37 -12.41
C LYS A 87 -4.07 16.69 -13.35
N LEU A 88 -2.77 16.70 -13.00
CA LEU A 88 -1.75 16.06 -13.82
C LEU A 88 -1.90 14.53 -13.81
N ALA A 89 -2.14 13.92 -12.64
CA ALA A 89 -2.37 12.48 -12.53
C ALA A 89 -3.62 12.03 -13.32
N ASP A 90 -4.71 12.80 -13.25
CA ASP A 90 -5.95 12.54 -14.02
C ASP A 90 -5.69 12.65 -15.53
N SER A 91 -4.92 13.65 -15.98
CA SER A 91 -4.53 13.81 -17.39
C SER A 91 -3.69 12.63 -17.90
N ILE A 92 -2.75 12.15 -17.09
CA ILE A 92 -1.93 10.96 -17.41
C ILE A 92 -2.82 9.72 -17.51
N SER A 93 -3.74 9.53 -16.55
CA SER A 93 -4.71 8.44 -16.58
C SER A 93 -5.53 8.43 -17.87
N LEU A 94 -6.02 9.61 -18.31
CA LEU A 94 -6.77 9.75 -19.56
C LEU A 94 -5.89 9.45 -20.78
N ALA A 95 -4.65 9.94 -20.81
CA ALA A 95 -3.72 9.69 -21.90
C ALA A 95 -3.40 8.19 -22.07
N VAL A 96 -3.12 7.50 -20.97
CA VAL A 96 -2.84 6.05 -21.00
C VAL A 96 -4.08 5.25 -21.41
N LYS A 97 -5.27 5.63 -20.92
CA LYS A 97 -6.55 5.03 -21.38
C LYS A 97 -6.80 5.27 -22.88
N GLY A 98 -6.32 6.38 -23.41
CA GLY A 98 -6.36 6.72 -24.83
C GLY A 98 -5.26 6.07 -25.68
N GLY A 99 -4.39 5.23 -25.10
CA GLY A 99 -3.37 4.47 -25.82
C GLY A 99 -1.94 5.00 -25.69
N ALA A 100 -1.68 6.04 -24.87
CA ALA A 100 -0.33 6.49 -24.61
C ALA A 100 0.47 5.41 -23.83
N SER A 101 1.76 5.30 -24.14
CA SER A 101 2.66 4.34 -23.49
C SER A 101 2.82 4.66 -21.99
N PHE A 102 2.55 3.68 -21.12
CA PHE A 102 2.76 3.83 -19.69
C PHE A 102 4.22 4.14 -19.35
N GLU A 103 5.16 3.46 -19.99
CA GLU A 103 6.60 3.64 -19.79
C GLU A 103 7.09 5.03 -20.20
N GLU A 104 6.60 5.56 -21.34
CA GLU A 104 6.89 6.94 -21.74
C GLU A 104 6.35 7.95 -20.71
N MET A 105 5.14 7.73 -20.18
CA MET A 105 4.57 8.58 -19.14
C MET A 105 5.38 8.49 -17.83
N VAL A 106 5.86 7.29 -17.44
CA VAL A 106 6.78 7.15 -16.30
C VAL A 106 8.04 7.98 -16.51
N THR A 107 8.71 7.82 -17.64
CA THR A 107 9.95 8.54 -17.95
C THR A 107 9.77 10.06 -17.92
N LYS A 108 8.64 10.53 -18.44
CA LYS A 108 8.35 11.97 -18.58
C LYS A 108 7.89 12.62 -17.28
N TYR A 109 7.05 11.94 -16.51
CA TYR A 109 6.28 12.59 -15.43
C TYR A 109 6.53 12.04 -14.03
N SER A 110 7.06 10.79 -13.88
CA SER A 110 7.18 10.22 -12.55
C SER A 110 8.22 10.93 -11.70
N ASP A 111 7.84 11.27 -10.49
CA ASP A 111 8.71 11.83 -9.45
C ASP A 111 9.35 10.74 -8.56
N ASP A 112 9.01 9.46 -8.80
CA ASP A 112 9.64 8.34 -8.08
C ASP A 112 10.96 7.94 -8.75
N ALA A 113 12.06 8.47 -8.23
CA ALA A 113 13.40 8.16 -8.73
C ALA A 113 13.75 6.67 -8.62
N GLY A 114 13.18 5.96 -7.64
CA GLY A 114 13.46 4.55 -7.38
C GLY A 114 12.93 3.59 -8.45
N SER A 115 11.83 3.95 -9.11
CA SER A 115 11.21 3.11 -10.14
C SER A 115 11.20 3.73 -11.55
N LYS A 116 11.56 5.01 -11.69
CA LYS A 116 11.50 5.74 -12.95
C LYS A 116 12.30 5.08 -14.07
N THR A 117 13.45 4.49 -13.74
CA THR A 117 14.37 3.86 -14.72
C THR A 117 13.98 2.45 -15.14
N ASN A 118 13.02 1.83 -14.43
CA ASN A 118 12.53 0.48 -14.73
C ASN A 118 11.06 0.44 -15.17
N GLY A 119 10.53 1.55 -15.70
CA GLY A 119 9.15 1.66 -16.17
C GLY A 119 8.13 1.77 -15.03
N GLY A 120 8.53 2.27 -13.88
CA GLY A 120 7.68 2.48 -12.70
C GLY A 120 7.35 1.19 -11.94
N LYS A 121 8.08 0.09 -12.19
CA LYS A 121 7.76 -1.24 -11.65
C LYS A 121 8.25 -1.43 -10.23
N TYR A 122 7.38 -2.03 -9.42
CA TYR A 122 7.68 -2.65 -8.14
C TYR A 122 7.45 -4.16 -8.25
N GLU A 123 8.49 -4.92 -7.93
CA GLU A 123 8.45 -6.37 -7.93
C GLU A 123 7.51 -6.89 -6.82
N MET A 124 7.29 -8.20 -6.78
CA MET A 124 6.41 -8.84 -5.81
C MET A 124 6.75 -8.42 -4.37
N PHE A 125 5.82 -7.76 -3.70
CA PHE A 125 5.94 -7.33 -2.31
C PHE A 125 4.82 -7.93 -1.46
N PRO A 126 5.10 -8.26 -0.18
CA PRO A 126 4.09 -8.74 0.74
C PRO A 126 3.18 -7.61 1.22
N GLN A 127 2.04 -7.98 1.79
CA GLN A 127 1.13 -7.05 2.46
C GLN A 127 1.86 -6.25 3.56
N ALA A 128 1.35 -5.06 3.85
CA ALA A 128 1.93 -4.12 4.83
C ALA A 128 3.34 -3.58 4.50
N LYS A 129 3.84 -3.81 3.28
CA LYS A 129 5.13 -3.27 2.84
C LYS A 129 5.03 -1.84 2.30
N MET A 130 3.92 -1.52 1.65
CA MET A 130 3.66 -0.20 1.06
C MET A 130 2.79 0.65 1.99
N VAL A 131 2.71 1.96 1.72
CA VAL A 131 1.76 2.84 2.42
C VAL A 131 0.32 2.33 2.28
N PRO A 132 -0.54 2.53 3.27
CA PRO A 132 -1.86 1.87 3.33
C PRO A 132 -2.69 1.98 2.06
N SER A 133 -2.80 3.17 1.47
CA SER A 133 -3.61 3.39 0.26
C SER A 133 -3.12 2.60 -0.96
N ILE A 134 -1.80 2.49 -1.14
CA ILE A 134 -1.18 1.71 -2.23
C ILE A 134 -1.31 0.21 -1.95
N ASN A 135 -1.10 -0.18 -0.68
CA ASN A 135 -1.28 -1.55 -0.24
C ASN A 135 -2.71 -2.02 -0.53
N ASP A 136 -3.70 -1.31 0.00
CA ASP A 136 -5.11 -1.70 -0.14
C ASP A 136 -5.54 -1.73 -1.61
N PHE A 137 -5.15 -0.74 -2.41
CA PHE A 137 -5.42 -0.76 -3.84
C PHE A 137 -4.84 -2.01 -4.51
N SER A 138 -3.58 -2.37 -4.20
CA SER A 138 -2.87 -3.48 -4.83
C SER A 138 -3.43 -4.86 -4.44
N PHE A 139 -4.09 -4.97 -3.29
CA PHE A 139 -4.63 -6.24 -2.78
C PHE A 139 -6.16 -6.35 -2.90
N ASP A 140 -6.91 -5.24 -2.92
CA ASP A 140 -8.38 -5.25 -3.06
C ASP A 140 -8.84 -5.41 -4.52
N ASN A 141 -8.02 -5.04 -5.49
CA ASN A 141 -8.40 -5.04 -6.90
C ASN A 141 -7.73 -6.17 -7.69
N PRO A 142 -8.34 -6.65 -8.79
CA PRO A 142 -7.74 -7.69 -9.63
C PRO A 142 -6.57 -7.16 -10.46
N VAL A 143 -5.72 -8.09 -10.92
CA VAL A 143 -4.66 -7.81 -11.91
C VAL A 143 -5.22 -7.10 -13.13
N GLY A 144 -4.49 -6.11 -13.64
CA GLY A 144 -4.88 -5.26 -14.76
C GLY A 144 -5.68 -4.01 -14.38
N THR A 145 -6.13 -3.88 -13.11
CA THR A 145 -6.80 -2.65 -12.65
C THR A 145 -5.84 -1.47 -12.67
N LYS A 146 -6.31 -0.35 -13.22
CA LYS A 146 -5.60 0.93 -13.27
C LYS A 146 -6.42 2.02 -12.60
N SER A 147 -5.82 2.80 -11.72
CA SER A 147 -6.49 3.95 -11.09
C SER A 147 -5.50 4.98 -10.57
N VAL A 148 -6.00 6.19 -10.32
CA VAL A 148 -5.29 7.22 -9.56
C VAL A 148 -5.58 7.01 -8.08
N VAL A 149 -4.54 6.81 -7.28
CA VAL A 149 -4.61 6.59 -5.83
C VAL A 149 -3.83 7.68 -5.11
N LYS A 150 -4.43 8.28 -4.07
CA LYS A 150 -3.77 9.30 -3.25
C LYS A 150 -3.01 8.65 -2.09
N SER A 151 -1.80 9.18 -1.80
CA SER A 151 -1.03 8.89 -0.59
C SER A 151 -0.50 10.18 0.02
N ASP A 152 0.25 10.10 1.12
CA ASP A 152 0.92 11.25 1.74
C ASP A 152 2.00 11.87 0.83
N PHE A 153 2.50 11.14 -0.16
CA PHE A 153 3.48 11.63 -1.14
C PHE A 153 2.85 12.39 -2.32
N GLY A 154 1.58 12.15 -2.60
CA GLY A 154 0.85 12.73 -3.72
C GLY A 154 -0.08 11.75 -4.40
N TYR A 155 -0.16 11.80 -5.73
CA TYR A 155 -1.05 10.97 -6.54
C TYR A 155 -0.26 9.95 -7.34
N HIS A 156 -0.70 8.69 -7.30
CA HIS A 156 -0.09 7.57 -8.01
C HIS A 156 -1.08 7.06 -9.06
N TYR A 157 -0.72 7.09 -10.33
CA TYR A 157 -1.43 6.32 -11.33
C TYR A 157 -0.83 4.91 -11.35
N ILE A 158 -1.60 3.93 -10.88
CA ILE A 158 -1.14 2.56 -10.60
C ILE A 158 -1.80 1.57 -11.55
N GLU A 159 -1.04 0.58 -11.99
CA GLU A 159 -1.53 -0.64 -12.65
C GLU A 159 -1.03 -1.87 -11.91
N ILE A 160 -1.94 -2.76 -11.52
CA ILE A 160 -1.61 -4.04 -10.86
C ILE A 160 -1.15 -5.03 -11.93
N LEU A 161 0.08 -5.55 -11.78
CA LEU A 161 0.71 -6.43 -12.79
C LEU A 161 0.56 -7.91 -12.44
N LYS A 162 0.75 -8.28 -11.17
CA LYS A 162 0.72 -9.68 -10.70
C LYS A 162 0.20 -9.77 -9.28
N GLN A 163 -0.39 -10.91 -8.95
CA GLN A 163 -0.80 -11.27 -7.59
C GLN A 163 -0.60 -12.77 -7.38
N THR A 164 -0.30 -13.16 -6.15
CA THR A 164 -0.39 -14.57 -5.72
C THR A 164 -1.84 -15.01 -5.56
N PRO A 165 -2.14 -16.32 -5.47
CA PRO A 165 -3.46 -16.76 -5.07
C PRO A 165 -3.93 -16.15 -3.75
N LYS A 166 -5.25 -15.91 -3.64
CA LYS A 166 -5.84 -15.32 -2.43
C LYS A 166 -5.85 -16.30 -1.26
N GLY A 167 -5.58 -15.78 -0.08
CA GLY A 167 -5.69 -16.47 1.20
C GLY A 167 -6.27 -15.54 2.27
N PRO A 168 -6.51 -16.03 3.51
CA PRO A 168 -7.05 -15.21 4.57
C PRO A 168 -6.05 -14.13 5.02
N ALA A 169 -6.51 -12.88 5.09
CA ALA A 169 -5.84 -11.73 5.68
C ALA A 169 -6.71 -11.16 6.82
N TYR A 170 -6.10 -10.67 7.89
CA TYR A 170 -6.73 -10.33 9.17
C TYR A 170 -6.53 -8.87 9.54
#